data_6cff2ea9621fee7194f5cf02b9552072
#
_entry.id   6cff2ea9621fee7194f5cf02b9552072
#
_cell.length_a   1.000
_cell.length_b   1.000
_cell.length_c   1.000
_cell.angle_alpha   90.00
_cell.angle_beta   90.00
_cell.angle_gamma   90.00
#
_symmetry.space_group_name_H-M   'P 1'
#
loop_
_entity.id
_entity.type
_entity.pdbx_description
1 polymer ?
#
loop_
_entity_poly.entity_id
_entity_poly.type
_entity_poly.pdbx_seq_one_letter_code
_entity_poly.pdbx_strand_id
1 'polypeptide(L)'
;MMDWNALYSNEQPPSLEQVTEYINNPLWIDFNNRIQFTYRTRPCMEYSRCSMQAGWNIKYKKGGKSLCTLYPMQGYFIALVVIGSHELTEAELLMPQCCDYVQTVFKNTKTGNGQKWLMLDVRDREIMNDVFNLINLRKRIPS
;
A
#
# COMPACT_ATOMS: atom_id res chain seq x y z
N MET A 1 6.30 -13.14 19.55
CA MET A 1 6.75 -12.04 18.68
C MET A 1 5.99 -10.77 19.02
N MET A 2 6.71 -9.64 19.15
CA MET A 2 6.04 -8.39 19.51
C MET A 2 5.30 -7.81 18.32
N ASP A 3 4.09 -7.38 18.56
CA ASP A 3 3.27 -6.68 17.59
C ASP A 3 3.94 -5.36 17.21
N TRP A 4 3.78 -4.94 15.96
CA TRP A 4 4.35 -3.71 15.43
C TRP A 4 4.00 -2.49 16.29
N ASN A 5 2.74 -2.38 16.65
CA ASN A 5 2.25 -1.26 17.46
C ASN A 5 2.81 -1.27 18.88
N ALA A 6 3.20 -2.43 19.39
CA ALA A 6 3.83 -2.54 20.71
C ALA A 6 5.32 -2.18 20.67
N LEU A 7 5.99 -2.42 19.53
CA LEU A 7 7.41 -2.11 19.36
C LEU A 7 7.66 -0.61 19.22
N TYR A 8 6.78 0.10 18.53
CA TYR A 8 6.98 1.51 18.19
C TYR A 8 5.76 2.32 18.55
N SER A 9 5.82 2.98 19.71
CA SER A 9 4.75 3.86 20.15
C SER A 9 4.72 5.15 19.34
N ASN A 10 3.66 5.93 19.49
CA ASN A 10 3.48 7.23 18.88
C ASN A 10 4.69 8.17 19.11
N GLU A 11 5.38 8.02 20.23
CA GLU A 11 6.54 8.86 20.57
C GLU A 11 7.88 8.31 20.09
N GLN A 12 7.88 7.11 19.52
CA GLN A 12 9.10 6.41 19.11
C GLN A 12 8.96 5.89 17.67
N PRO A 13 9.08 6.79 16.68
CA PRO A 13 8.98 6.36 15.28
C PRO A 13 10.13 5.42 14.92
N PRO A 14 9.85 4.36 14.15
CA PRO A 14 10.90 3.48 13.66
C PRO A 14 11.71 4.17 12.56
N SER A 15 12.95 3.73 12.38
CA SER A 15 13.72 4.08 11.19
C SER A 15 13.26 3.20 10.02
N LEU A 16 13.57 3.61 8.79
CA LEU A 16 13.28 2.78 7.62
C LEU A 16 14.01 1.44 7.68
N GLU A 17 15.20 1.40 8.27
CA GLU A 17 15.94 0.15 8.46
C GLU A 17 15.20 -0.79 9.41
N GLN A 18 14.64 -0.26 10.49
CA GLN A 18 13.86 -1.04 11.44
C GLN A 18 12.59 -1.58 10.81
N VAL A 19 11.93 -0.80 9.94
CA VAL A 19 10.77 -1.27 9.16
C VAL A 19 11.18 -2.45 8.29
N THR A 20 12.29 -2.31 7.58
CA THR A 20 12.80 -3.35 6.67
C THR A 20 13.11 -4.64 7.42
N GLU A 21 13.72 -4.55 8.59
CA GLU A 21 14.03 -5.71 9.43
C GLU A 21 12.77 -6.39 9.94
N TYR A 22 11.79 -5.61 10.35
CA TYR A 22 10.53 -6.15 10.87
C TYR A 22 9.78 -6.94 9.79
N ILE A 23 9.67 -6.38 8.59
CA ILE A 23 8.98 -7.01 7.47
C ILE A 23 9.73 -8.25 7.00
N ASN A 24 11.06 -8.17 6.94
CA ASN A 24 11.94 -9.28 6.58
C ASN A 24 11.49 -10.03 5.32
N ASN A 25 11.20 -9.28 4.26
CA ASN A 25 10.81 -9.82 2.97
C ASN A 25 11.44 -8.96 1.86
N PRO A 26 12.21 -9.56 0.93
CA PRO A 26 12.87 -8.79 -0.14
C PRO A 26 11.91 -7.96 -1.00
N LEU A 27 10.64 -8.35 -1.09
CA LEU A 27 9.63 -7.59 -1.83
C LEU A 27 9.47 -6.18 -1.28
N TRP A 28 9.70 -5.98 0.02
CA TRP A 28 9.61 -4.65 0.64
C TRP A 28 10.62 -3.70 0.01
N ILE A 29 11.87 -4.14 -0.11
CA ILE A 29 12.93 -3.32 -0.71
C ILE A 29 12.60 -3.05 -2.18
N ASP A 30 12.19 -4.07 -2.92
CA ASP A 30 11.84 -3.95 -4.34
C ASP A 30 10.68 -2.98 -4.53
N PHE A 31 9.65 -3.07 -3.69
CA PHE A 31 8.48 -2.19 -3.77
C PHE A 31 8.90 -0.73 -3.59
N ASN A 32 9.66 -0.46 -2.53
CA ASN A 32 10.09 0.90 -2.21
C ASN A 32 10.97 1.49 -3.31
N ASN A 33 11.91 0.70 -3.82
CA ASN A 33 12.77 1.15 -4.92
C ASN A 33 11.94 1.46 -6.17
N ARG A 34 10.99 0.60 -6.49
CA ARG A 34 10.16 0.77 -7.68
C ARG A 34 9.27 1.99 -7.59
N ILE A 35 8.59 2.20 -6.47
CA ILE A 35 7.68 3.34 -6.34
C ILE A 35 8.44 4.67 -6.32
N GLN A 36 9.57 4.71 -5.65
CA GLN A 36 10.41 5.91 -5.59
C GLN A 36 10.96 6.28 -6.96
N PHE A 37 11.44 5.29 -7.69
CA PHE A 37 11.97 5.50 -9.04
C PHE A 37 10.87 5.88 -10.03
N THR A 38 9.76 5.12 -10.03
CA THR A 38 8.68 5.28 -11.02
C THR A 38 7.98 6.63 -10.89
N TYR A 39 7.69 7.04 -9.65
CA TYR A 39 6.89 8.25 -9.40
C TYR A 39 7.73 9.41 -8.89
N ARG A 40 9.03 9.22 -8.69
CA ARG A 40 9.93 10.26 -8.17
C ARG A 40 9.41 10.84 -6.87
N THR A 41 9.09 9.97 -5.95
CA THR A 41 8.51 10.29 -4.65
C THR A 41 9.37 9.71 -3.54
N ARG A 42 9.13 10.16 -2.31
CA ARG A 42 9.85 9.69 -1.13
C ARG A 42 8.87 9.22 -0.07
N PRO A 43 9.27 8.25 0.77
CA PRO A 43 8.39 7.77 1.83
C PRO A 43 8.20 8.81 2.92
N CYS A 44 7.00 8.82 3.48
CA CYS A 44 6.64 9.65 4.62
C CYS A 44 6.16 8.73 5.75
N MET A 45 6.79 8.83 6.92
CA MET A 45 6.39 8.04 8.08
C MET A 45 5.23 8.76 8.77
N GLU A 46 4.11 8.06 8.98
CA GLU A 46 2.94 8.61 9.65
C GLU A 46 2.45 7.65 10.72
N TYR A 47 1.89 8.20 11.80
CA TYR A 47 1.31 7.40 12.86
C TYR A 47 -0.22 7.41 12.74
N SER A 48 -0.82 6.22 12.68
CA SER A 48 -2.27 6.06 12.58
C SER A 48 -2.84 5.62 13.92
N ARG A 49 -3.93 6.26 14.33
CA ARG A 49 -4.71 5.86 15.50
C ARG A 49 -5.95 5.06 15.10
N CYS A 50 -6.07 4.73 13.82
CA CYS A 50 -7.20 3.96 13.30
C CYS A 50 -7.25 2.57 13.93
N SER A 51 -8.42 2.16 14.41
CA SER A 51 -8.60 0.86 15.07
C SER A 51 -8.38 -0.32 14.12
N MET A 52 -8.54 -0.11 12.80
CA MET A 52 -8.37 -1.18 11.82
C MET A 52 -6.90 -1.47 11.54
N GLN A 53 -6.05 -0.44 11.53
CA GLN A 53 -4.62 -0.62 11.28
C GLN A 53 -3.84 0.50 11.99
N ALA A 54 -3.69 0.34 13.30
CA ALA A 54 -3.02 1.33 14.14
C ALA A 54 -1.50 1.23 14.03
N GLY A 55 -0.82 2.33 14.33
CA GLY A 55 0.63 2.38 14.42
C GLY A 55 1.26 3.12 13.27
N TRP A 56 2.60 3.06 13.23
CA TRP A 56 3.39 3.72 12.20
C TRP A 56 3.21 3.04 10.85
N ASN A 57 3.03 3.85 9.81
CA ASN A 57 2.91 3.38 8.43
C ASN A 57 3.76 4.26 7.53
N ILE A 58 3.95 3.80 6.31
CA ILE A 58 4.74 4.52 5.32
C ILE A 58 3.79 4.94 4.19
N LYS A 59 3.69 6.25 3.94
CA LYS A 59 2.83 6.78 2.91
C LYS A 59 3.66 7.36 1.77
N TYR A 60 3.20 7.11 0.55
CA TYR A 60 3.75 7.72 -0.65
C TYR A 60 2.70 8.61 -1.28
N LYS A 61 3.08 9.85 -1.58
CA LYS A 61 2.23 10.85 -2.24
C LYS A 61 2.95 11.43 -3.44
N LYS A 62 2.18 11.91 -4.40
CA LYS A 62 2.73 12.64 -5.55
C LYS A 62 1.69 13.63 -6.06
N GLY A 63 2.08 14.90 -6.17
CA GLY A 63 1.20 15.95 -6.68
C GLY A 63 -0.10 16.11 -5.88
N GLY A 64 0.00 15.99 -4.56
CA GLY A 64 -1.16 16.11 -3.67
C GLY A 64 -2.05 14.87 -3.60
N LYS A 65 -1.73 13.81 -4.34
CA LYS A 65 -2.49 12.56 -4.30
C LYS A 65 -1.74 11.49 -3.53
N SER A 66 -2.46 10.72 -2.71
CA SER A 66 -1.91 9.54 -2.08
C SER A 66 -1.80 8.43 -3.12
N LEU A 67 -0.60 7.89 -3.28
CA LEU A 67 -0.36 6.73 -4.15
C LEU A 67 -0.73 5.44 -3.41
N CYS A 68 -0.23 5.28 -2.20
CA CYS A 68 -0.54 4.14 -1.34
C CYS A 68 -0.10 4.43 0.09
N THR A 69 -0.61 3.62 1.00
CA THR A 69 -0.15 3.59 2.39
C THR A 69 0.28 2.16 2.68
N LEU A 70 1.46 2.00 3.28
CA LEU A 70 2.05 0.69 3.52
C LEU A 70 2.10 0.42 5.01
N TYR A 71 1.58 -0.74 5.42
CA TYR A 71 1.53 -1.15 6.82
C TYR A 71 2.48 -2.33 7.03
N PRO A 72 3.51 -2.17 7.87
CA PRO A 72 4.44 -3.27 8.13
C PRO A 72 3.78 -4.43 8.86
N MET A 73 4.04 -5.63 8.36
CA MET A 73 3.63 -6.89 8.99
C MET A 73 4.86 -7.80 9.04
N GLN A 74 4.80 -8.85 9.82
CA GLN A 74 5.91 -9.80 9.86
C GLN A 74 5.84 -10.74 8.67
N GLY A 75 6.87 -10.68 7.84
CA GLY A 75 6.98 -11.53 6.66
C GLY A 75 6.29 -10.98 5.42
N TYR A 76 5.59 -9.85 5.52
CA TYR A 76 4.90 -9.20 4.40
C TYR A 76 4.51 -7.78 4.78
N PHE A 77 3.84 -7.08 3.89
CA PHE A 77 3.28 -5.76 4.19
C PHE A 77 1.93 -5.62 3.51
N ILE A 78 1.10 -4.74 4.07
CA ILE A 78 -0.21 -4.45 3.49
C ILE A 78 -0.10 -3.15 2.70
N ALA A 79 -0.57 -3.15 1.46
CA ALA A 79 -0.67 -1.94 0.66
C ALA A 79 -2.13 -1.50 0.59
N LEU A 80 -2.40 -0.30 1.09
CA LEU A 80 -3.70 0.33 0.95
C LEU A 80 -3.66 1.22 -0.28
N VAL A 81 -4.51 0.93 -1.25
CA VAL A 81 -4.70 1.75 -2.44
C VAL A 81 -6.16 2.19 -2.47
N VAL A 82 -6.39 3.50 -2.49
CA VAL A 82 -7.75 4.05 -2.55
C VAL A 82 -8.13 4.26 -4.02
N ILE A 83 -9.14 3.52 -4.48
CA ILE A 83 -9.67 3.69 -5.83
C ILE A 83 -10.82 4.69 -5.72
N GLY A 84 -10.61 5.88 -6.27
CA GLY A 84 -11.60 6.95 -6.23
C GLY A 84 -12.73 6.72 -7.23
N SER A 85 -13.77 7.52 -7.11
CA SER A 85 -14.95 7.41 -7.98
C SER A 85 -14.60 7.57 -9.47
N HIS A 86 -13.58 8.38 -9.77
CA HIS A 86 -13.17 8.61 -11.16
C HIS A 86 -12.38 7.45 -11.75
N GLU A 87 -11.74 6.62 -10.91
CA GLU A 87 -10.93 5.49 -11.35
C GLU A 87 -11.66 4.14 -11.27
N LEU A 88 -12.87 4.12 -10.70
CA LEU A 88 -13.56 2.86 -10.39
C LEU A 88 -13.85 2.03 -11.65
N THR A 89 -14.32 2.65 -12.71
CA THR A 89 -14.61 1.94 -13.98
C THR A 89 -13.33 1.36 -14.57
N GLU A 90 -12.23 2.12 -14.58
CA GLU A 90 -10.96 1.61 -15.09
C GLU A 90 -10.43 0.46 -14.24
N ALA A 91 -10.63 0.53 -12.92
CA ALA A 91 -10.24 -0.54 -12.02
C ALA A 91 -11.04 -1.81 -12.29
N GLU A 92 -12.34 -1.69 -12.53
CA GLU A 92 -13.18 -2.83 -12.90
C GLU A 92 -12.72 -3.48 -14.20
N LEU A 93 -12.34 -2.67 -15.19
CA LEU A 93 -11.83 -3.17 -16.46
C LEU A 93 -10.45 -3.83 -16.31
N LEU A 94 -9.68 -3.42 -15.33
CA LEU A 94 -8.37 -4.00 -15.04
C LEU A 94 -8.46 -5.36 -14.35
N MET A 95 -9.52 -5.60 -13.58
CA MET A 95 -9.63 -6.79 -12.72
C MET A 95 -9.39 -8.13 -13.43
N PRO A 96 -9.91 -8.37 -14.66
CA PRO A 96 -9.65 -9.65 -15.33
C PRO A 96 -8.16 -9.94 -15.57
N GLN A 97 -7.31 -8.92 -15.54
CA GLN A 97 -5.86 -9.08 -15.73
C GLN A 97 -5.12 -9.23 -14.40
N CYS A 98 -5.80 -9.07 -13.28
CA CYS A 98 -5.21 -9.22 -11.97
C CYS A 98 -5.30 -10.66 -11.48
N CYS A 99 -4.45 -11.01 -10.50
CA CYS A 99 -4.52 -12.33 -9.90
C CYS A 99 -5.82 -12.52 -9.09
N ASP A 100 -6.16 -13.78 -8.82
CA ASP A 100 -7.40 -14.13 -8.14
C ASP A 100 -7.55 -13.45 -6.78
N TYR A 101 -6.45 -13.37 -6.02
CA TYR A 101 -6.48 -12.71 -4.72
C TYR A 101 -6.92 -11.25 -4.84
N VAL A 102 -6.32 -10.50 -5.76
CA VAL A 102 -6.65 -9.08 -5.95
C VAL A 102 -8.09 -8.92 -6.42
N GLN A 103 -8.54 -9.78 -7.34
CA GLN A 103 -9.95 -9.76 -7.79
C GLN A 103 -10.91 -10.01 -6.64
N THR A 104 -10.60 -10.97 -5.77
CA THR A 104 -11.42 -11.29 -4.60
C THR A 104 -11.50 -10.12 -3.63
N VAL A 105 -10.37 -9.48 -3.32
CA VAL A 105 -10.35 -8.32 -2.43
C VAL A 105 -11.16 -7.18 -3.03
N PHE A 106 -10.99 -6.92 -4.32
CA PHE A 106 -11.73 -5.86 -5.01
C PHE A 106 -13.23 -6.10 -4.93
N LYS A 107 -13.66 -7.33 -5.24
CA LYS A 107 -15.07 -7.70 -5.22
C LYS A 107 -15.68 -7.58 -3.83
N ASN A 108 -14.94 -7.97 -2.81
CA ASN A 108 -15.45 -8.02 -1.43
C ASN A 108 -15.32 -6.68 -0.69
N THR A 109 -14.58 -5.72 -1.24
CA THR A 109 -14.45 -4.40 -0.63
C THR A 109 -15.66 -3.55 -0.98
N LYS A 110 -16.33 -3.05 0.06
CA LYS A 110 -17.51 -2.22 -0.12
C LYS A 110 -17.13 -0.84 -0.64
N THR A 111 -17.96 -0.30 -1.54
CA THR A 111 -17.81 1.07 -2.00
C THR A 111 -18.40 2.01 -0.96
N GLY A 112 -17.62 2.99 -0.51
CA GLY A 112 -18.07 4.03 0.41
C GLY A 112 -17.81 5.39 -0.21
N ASN A 113 -18.84 6.22 -0.35
CA ASN A 113 -18.73 7.54 -1.01
C ASN A 113 -18.12 7.47 -2.40
N GLY A 114 -18.42 6.39 -3.15
CA GLY A 114 -17.89 6.18 -4.49
C GLY A 114 -16.44 5.69 -4.53
N GLN A 115 -15.86 5.37 -3.39
CA GLN A 115 -14.46 4.93 -3.29
C GLN A 115 -14.35 3.52 -2.76
N LYS A 116 -13.31 2.81 -3.20
CA LYS A 116 -12.92 1.52 -2.60
C LYS A 116 -11.54 1.66 -1.96
N TRP A 117 -11.43 1.27 -0.71
CA TRP A 117 -10.18 1.27 0.05
C TRP A 117 -9.62 -0.14 0.05
N LEU A 118 -8.78 -0.44 -0.93
CA LEU A 118 -8.26 -1.79 -1.13
C LEU A 118 -7.07 -2.05 -0.20
N MET A 119 -7.24 -3.00 0.71
CA MET A 119 -6.18 -3.46 1.61
C MET A 119 -5.63 -4.77 1.05
N LEU A 120 -4.43 -4.72 0.49
CA LEU A 120 -3.84 -5.86 -0.21
C LEU A 120 -2.59 -6.35 0.52
N ASP A 121 -2.61 -7.61 0.96
CA ASP A 121 -1.44 -8.25 1.55
C ASP A 121 -0.44 -8.54 0.42
N VAL A 122 0.70 -7.88 0.46
CA VAL A 122 1.73 -8.09 -0.57
C VAL A 122 2.66 -9.19 -0.09
N ARG A 123 2.39 -10.41 -0.57
CA ARG A 123 3.13 -11.62 -0.20
C ARG A 123 3.97 -12.17 -1.33
N ASP A 124 3.67 -11.80 -2.56
CA ASP A 124 4.41 -12.27 -3.73
C ASP A 124 4.49 -11.17 -4.80
N ARG A 125 5.27 -11.46 -5.83
CA ARG A 125 5.56 -10.48 -6.88
C ARG A 125 4.36 -10.22 -7.78
N GLU A 126 3.49 -11.20 -7.96
CA GLU A 126 2.29 -11.06 -8.78
C GLU A 126 1.34 -10.04 -8.14
N ILE A 127 1.11 -10.16 -6.84
CA ILE A 127 0.28 -9.19 -6.10
C ILE A 127 0.93 -7.82 -6.16
N MET A 128 2.24 -7.74 -5.98
CA MET A 128 2.98 -6.47 -6.05
C MET A 128 2.78 -5.78 -7.40
N ASN A 129 2.87 -6.51 -8.49
CA ASN A 129 2.67 -5.97 -9.82
C ASN A 129 1.24 -5.43 -9.99
N ASP A 130 0.24 -6.14 -9.48
CA ASP A 130 -1.14 -5.69 -9.54
C ASP A 130 -1.34 -4.41 -8.72
N VAL A 131 -0.70 -4.30 -7.56
CA VAL A 131 -0.73 -3.08 -6.75
C VAL A 131 -0.21 -1.89 -7.57
N PHE A 132 0.90 -2.06 -8.28
CA PHE A 132 1.44 -0.97 -9.11
C PHE A 132 0.52 -0.60 -10.26
N ASN A 133 -0.15 -1.57 -10.86
CA ASN A 133 -1.15 -1.29 -11.89
C ASN A 133 -2.31 -0.46 -11.33
N LEU A 134 -2.75 -0.75 -10.11
CA LEU A 134 -3.79 0.02 -9.44
C LEU A 134 -3.32 1.43 -9.07
N ILE A 135 -2.10 1.55 -8.58
CA ILE A 135 -1.51 2.87 -8.27
C ILE A 135 -1.48 3.73 -9.53
N ASN A 136 -1.13 3.13 -10.68
CA ASN A 136 -1.05 3.86 -11.94
C ASN A 136 -2.40 4.40 -12.41
N LEU A 137 -3.50 3.81 -11.98
CA LEU A 137 -4.83 4.38 -12.24
C LEU A 137 -5.06 5.67 -11.48
N ARG A 138 -4.53 5.76 -10.25
CA ARG A 138 -4.66 6.95 -9.42
C ARG A 138 -3.78 8.10 -9.91
N LYS A 139 -2.58 7.78 -10.35
CA LYS A 139 -1.60 8.76 -10.79
C LYS A 139 -0.79 8.16 -11.92
N ARG A 140 -0.86 8.77 -13.08
CA ARG A 140 -0.08 8.30 -14.23
C ARG A 140 1.40 8.48 -13.98
N ILE A 141 2.19 7.56 -14.52
CA ILE A 141 3.64 7.60 -14.41
C ILE A 141 4.15 8.91 -15.02
N PRO A 142 4.99 9.69 -14.31
CA PRO A 142 5.55 10.92 -14.84
C PRO A 142 6.38 10.67 -16.10
N SER A 143 6.26 11.55 -17.06
CA SER A 143 7.04 11.48 -18.31
C SER A 143 8.50 11.84 -18.08
#